data_6e4900cd0dc1943c9f9e8a6abf97ada7
#
_entry.id   6e4900cd0dc1943c9f9e8a6abf97ada7
#
_cell.length_a   1.000
_cell.length_b   1.000
_cell.length_c   1.000
_cell.angle_alpha   90.00
_cell.angle_beta   90.00
_cell.angle_gamma   90.00
#
_symmetry.space_group_name_H-M   'P 1'
#
loop_
_entity.id
_entity.type
_entity.pdbx_description
1 polymer ?
#
loop_
_entity_poly.entity_id
_entity_poly.type
_entity_poly.pdbx_seq_one_letter_code
_entity_poly.pdbx_strand_id
1 'polypeptide(L)'
;LALLVCAVFPVVCAAQSQDRNTAAPRHPKAAAKPPAAPAKPAAPAPAPAAPQFVDGIAAVVNKDVITLREVNEAVKGATQELNRQHIQLPDPQVLQRQVLQRLIMQSLEKQEAARMNIRVDDAQVDQAIGTVASRNRMSVDQLRQAVEKQGLSWQEYRKNIRGEVLTDRLRQRAVDSSVVISDAEVDAFLKEQQRRQGGSAPGPAGPGPASAPASAPTAQVPSGPQVVSLAQILVRVPENASTEAVATLRKKAEAILARLKSGGDFASIAAAASDGPEALQGGAMGERPLEGWPDLFVNAIANLPKGGETGILQSGNGFHILKVLDRRVAGGAAPARAPAQGPAQAPPQAPNPSSDATVQLPQGPVQVTQTHARHILIKTSAVMSDDQARQRLDLLRQRIVDGGEDFGALARQNSQDATAPQGGDLGWLNPGETVPEFEQVMNSLQPGQVSTPVQTRFGWHIIQVLERRQKDVKDEVERMQARRVLFERRADLAFEDYLEQLRDQAYIDNRLEKQAQRDSSQQ
;
A
#
# COMPACT_ATOMS: atom_id res chain seq x y z
N LEU A 1 -0.51 -3.64 2.88
CA LEU A 1 0.92 -3.26 2.79
C LEU A 1 1.70 -4.08 3.81
N ALA A 2 2.43 -5.11 3.36
CA ALA A 2 3.14 -6.03 4.23
C ALA A 2 4.18 -5.30 5.09
N LEU A 3 3.97 -5.29 6.40
CA LEU A 3 4.94 -4.80 7.39
C LEU A 3 6.00 -5.88 7.61
N LEU A 4 7.19 -5.67 7.04
CA LEU A 4 8.39 -6.42 7.41
C LEU A 4 9.00 -5.73 8.64
N VAL A 5 8.72 -6.26 9.83
CA VAL A 5 9.37 -5.81 11.08
C VAL A 5 10.77 -6.42 11.13
N CYS A 6 11.80 -5.58 10.92
CA CYS A 6 13.19 -5.95 11.17
C CYS A 6 13.53 -5.76 12.65
N ALA A 7 13.73 -6.85 13.37
CA ALA A 7 14.38 -6.82 14.68
C ALA A 7 15.89 -6.59 14.49
N VAL A 8 16.41 -5.54 15.10
CA VAL A 8 17.83 -5.18 15.14
C VAL A 8 18.51 -5.99 16.25
N PHE A 9 19.52 -6.79 15.92
CA PHE A 9 20.48 -7.34 16.90
C PHE A 9 21.88 -6.78 16.65
N PRO A 10 22.68 -6.55 17.69
CA PRO A 10 23.95 -5.86 17.60
C PRO A 10 25.10 -6.75 17.10
N VAL A 11 25.94 -6.14 16.30
CA VAL A 11 27.20 -6.69 15.79
C VAL A 11 28.23 -6.74 16.91
N VAL A 12 28.76 -7.92 17.21
CA VAL A 12 30.02 -8.08 17.93
C VAL A 12 31.13 -8.28 16.91
N CYS A 13 32.08 -7.35 16.95
CA CYS A 13 33.28 -7.33 16.15
C CYS A 13 34.33 -8.23 16.84
N ALA A 14 34.92 -9.19 16.11
CA ALA A 14 36.17 -9.82 16.48
C ALA A 14 37.07 -9.94 15.24
N ALA A 15 38.17 -9.21 15.28
CA ALA A 15 39.24 -9.23 14.31
C ALA A 15 40.23 -10.34 14.63
N GLN A 16 40.78 -11.00 13.59
CA GLN A 16 42.15 -11.57 13.57
C GLN A 16 42.55 -11.84 12.13
N SER A 17 43.46 -11.12 11.70
CA SER A 17 44.91 -11.19 11.28
C SER A 17 45.30 -12.34 10.36
N GLN A 18 45.71 -11.92 9.19
CA GLN A 18 46.84 -12.24 8.31
C GLN A 18 47.54 -13.60 8.48
N ASP A 19 47.73 -14.32 7.34
CA ASP A 19 49.11 -14.54 6.85
C ASP A 19 49.16 -14.87 5.34
N ARG A 20 50.17 -14.24 4.70
CA ARG A 20 50.55 -14.43 3.31
C ARG A 20 51.36 -15.74 3.18
N ASN A 21 51.20 -16.48 2.10
CA ASN A 21 52.41 -16.98 1.41
C ASN A 21 52.18 -17.29 -0.08
N THR A 22 53.09 -16.77 -0.86
CA THR A 22 53.26 -16.89 -2.30
C THR A 22 53.93 -18.22 -2.66
N ALA A 23 53.56 -18.85 -3.78
CA ALA A 23 54.49 -19.42 -4.77
C ALA A 23 53.76 -20.08 -5.97
N ALA A 24 54.14 -19.69 -7.14
CA ALA A 24 53.72 -20.20 -8.45
C ALA A 24 54.66 -21.34 -8.92
N PRO A 25 54.64 -21.78 -10.18
CA PRO A 25 54.11 -23.10 -10.57
C PRO A 25 55.23 -24.03 -11.09
N ARG A 26 55.01 -25.32 -11.16
CA ARG A 26 55.82 -26.24 -11.95
C ARG A 26 54.98 -27.36 -12.53
N HIS A 27 54.94 -27.43 -13.87
CA HIS A 27 54.62 -28.67 -14.58
C HIS A 27 55.74 -29.68 -14.43
N PRO A 28 55.46 -30.98 -14.39
CA PRO A 28 56.15 -31.91 -15.27
C PRO A 28 55.33 -33.08 -15.86
N LYS A 29 55.71 -33.35 -17.09
CA LYS A 29 55.99 -34.65 -17.75
C LYS A 29 55.01 -35.82 -17.60
N ALA A 30 54.58 -36.25 -18.78
CA ALA A 30 54.01 -37.53 -19.12
C ALA A 30 54.81 -38.72 -18.59
N ALA A 31 54.13 -39.72 -18.06
CA ALA A 31 54.66 -41.06 -17.83
C ALA A 31 53.62 -42.12 -18.23
N ALA A 32 54.15 -43.23 -18.74
CA ALA A 32 53.55 -44.25 -19.54
C ALA A 32 52.43 -45.09 -18.89
N LYS A 33 51.61 -45.63 -19.77
CA LYS A 33 50.47 -46.56 -19.57
C LYS A 33 50.97 -47.98 -19.19
N PRO A 34 50.50 -48.60 -18.11
CA PRO A 34 50.62 -50.05 -17.90
C PRO A 34 49.45 -50.83 -18.51
N PRO A 35 49.62 -52.16 -18.74
CA PRO A 35 48.71 -52.94 -19.58
C PRO A 35 47.39 -53.35 -18.89
N ALA A 36 46.41 -53.61 -19.73
CA ALA A 36 45.04 -53.92 -19.39
C ALA A 36 44.88 -55.23 -18.57
N ALA A 37 44.08 -55.15 -17.49
CA ALA A 37 43.57 -56.29 -16.74
C ALA A 37 42.20 -56.74 -17.32
N PRO A 38 41.78 -57.98 -17.15
CA PRO A 38 40.65 -58.57 -17.85
C PRO A 38 39.31 -58.01 -17.39
N ALA A 39 38.40 -57.87 -18.34
CA ALA A 39 37.06 -57.33 -18.19
C ALA A 39 36.19 -58.09 -17.17
N LYS A 40 35.69 -57.37 -16.18
CA LYS A 40 34.62 -57.83 -15.28
C LYS A 40 33.27 -57.84 -16.04
N PRO A 41 32.36 -58.78 -15.75
CA PRO A 41 31.07 -58.87 -16.44
C PRO A 41 30.28 -57.59 -16.27
N ALA A 42 29.63 -57.13 -17.35
CA ALA A 42 28.79 -55.94 -17.37
C ALA A 42 27.69 -56.04 -16.33
N ALA A 43 27.55 -55.02 -15.49
CA ALA A 43 26.41 -54.83 -14.62
C ALA A 43 25.12 -54.72 -15.46
N PRO A 44 23.98 -55.23 -15.00
CA PRO A 44 22.72 -55.10 -15.71
C PRO A 44 22.38 -53.64 -15.89
N ALA A 45 21.84 -53.27 -17.07
CA ALA A 45 21.39 -51.97 -17.41
C ALA A 45 20.45 -51.42 -16.31
N PRO A 46 20.56 -50.12 -15.94
CA PRO A 46 19.65 -49.57 -14.97
C PRO A 46 18.22 -49.72 -15.47
N ALA A 47 17.35 -50.28 -14.60
CA ALA A 47 15.92 -50.38 -14.85
C ALA A 47 15.36 -49.00 -15.29
N PRO A 48 14.37 -48.95 -16.20
CA PRO A 48 13.78 -47.69 -16.62
C PRO A 48 13.35 -46.92 -15.37
N ALA A 49 13.78 -45.69 -15.28
CA ALA A 49 13.41 -44.81 -14.18
C ALA A 49 11.89 -44.86 -14.00
N ALA A 50 11.45 -45.15 -12.77
CA ALA A 50 10.05 -45.12 -12.43
C ALA A 50 9.44 -43.82 -12.95
N PRO A 51 8.22 -43.82 -13.48
CA PRO A 51 7.59 -42.62 -14.00
C PRO A 51 7.68 -41.54 -12.92
N GLN A 52 8.34 -40.44 -13.25
CA GLN A 52 8.37 -39.29 -12.38
C GLN A 52 6.91 -38.91 -12.14
N PHE A 53 6.50 -38.93 -10.88
CA PHE A 53 5.14 -38.60 -10.47
C PHE A 53 4.77 -37.28 -11.11
N VAL A 54 3.77 -37.32 -11.98
CA VAL A 54 3.11 -36.12 -12.49
C VAL A 54 2.59 -35.39 -11.27
N ASP A 55 2.99 -34.17 -11.09
CA ASP A 55 2.58 -33.31 -9.96
C ASP A 55 1.03 -33.31 -9.90
N GLY A 56 0.47 -33.72 -8.75
CA GLY A 56 -0.98 -33.83 -8.62
C GLY A 56 -1.65 -32.46 -8.71
N ILE A 57 -2.83 -32.38 -9.30
CA ILE A 57 -3.65 -31.19 -9.39
C ILE A 57 -4.37 -30.96 -8.05
N ALA A 58 -4.12 -29.81 -7.40
CA ALA A 58 -4.82 -29.40 -6.19
C ALA A 58 -6.14 -28.69 -6.51
N ALA A 59 -6.12 -27.77 -7.47
CA ALA A 59 -7.32 -27.09 -7.95
C ALA A 59 -7.18 -26.66 -9.42
N VAL A 60 -8.32 -26.48 -10.09
CA VAL A 60 -8.42 -25.84 -11.41
C VAL A 60 -9.22 -24.55 -11.24
N VAL A 61 -8.67 -23.44 -11.74
CA VAL A 61 -9.27 -22.10 -11.65
C VAL A 61 -9.42 -21.55 -13.07
N ASN A 62 -10.62 -21.61 -13.62
CA ASN A 62 -10.89 -21.34 -15.04
C ASN A 62 -9.99 -22.17 -15.97
N LYS A 63 -8.91 -21.57 -16.48
CA LYS A 63 -7.94 -22.22 -17.39
C LYS A 63 -6.62 -22.56 -16.72
N ASP A 64 -6.40 -22.08 -15.50
CA ASP A 64 -5.15 -22.26 -14.76
C ASP A 64 -5.25 -23.45 -13.82
N VAL A 65 -4.12 -24.11 -13.61
CA VAL A 65 -4.00 -25.26 -12.73
C VAL A 65 -3.08 -24.92 -11.58
N ILE A 66 -3.56 -25.18 -10.35
CA ILE A 66 -2.74 -25.09 -9.13
C ILE A 66 -2.33 -26.52 -8.78
N THR A 67 -1.02 -26.75 -8.68
CA THR A 67 -0.46 -28.08 -8.41
C THR A 67 -0.29 -28.32 -6.90
N LEU A 68 -0.23 -29.59 -6.51
CA LEU A 68 0.06 -29.98 -5.12
C LEU A 68 1.44 -29.48 -4.67
N ARG A 69 2.41 -29.42 -5.58
CA ARG A 69 3.74 -28.90 -5.29
C ARG A 69 3.68 -27.43 -4.93
N GLU A 70 2.96 -26.61 -5.71
CA GLU A 70 2.77 -25.18 -5.43
C GLU A 70 2.09 -24.98 -4.08
N VAL A 71 1.06 -25.76 -3.77
CA VAL A 71 0.40 -25.71 -2.46
C VAL A 71 1.37 -26.05 -1.34
N ASN A 72 2.16 -27.12 -1.47
CA ASN A 72 3.10 -27.56 -0.45
C ASN A 72 4.25 -26.54 -0.25
N GLU A 73 4.75 -25.93 -1.31
CA GLU A 73 5.74 -24.85 -1.23
C GLU A 73 5.16 -23.63 -0.51
N ALA A 74 3.95 -23.22 -0.85
CA ALA A 74 3.25 -22.13 -0.19
C ALA A 74 2.92 -22.43 1.28
N VAL A 75 2.55 -23.67 1.63
CA VAL A 75 2.36 -24.12 3.02
C VAL A 75 3.65 -24.01 3.82
N LYS A 76 4.79 -24.41 3.25
CA LYS A 76 6.10 -24.24 3.92
C LYS A 76 6.39 -22.77 4.20
N GLY A 77 6.17 -21.90 3.23
CA GLY A 77 6.33 -20.45 3.41
C GLY A 77 5.42 -19.89 4.50
N ALA A 78 4.14 -20.26 4.48
CA ALA A 78 3.17 -19.84 5.50
C ALA A 78 3.56 -20.35 6.90
N THR A 79 4.00 -21.60 7.01
CA THR A 79 4.48 -22.18 8.28
C THR A 79 5.68 -21.42 8.84
N GLN A 80 6.65 -21.07 7.98
CA GLN A 80 7.81 -20.27 8.40
C GLN A 80 7.41 -18.87 8.86
N GLU A 81 6.45 -18.26 8.19
CA GLU A 81 5.96 -16.92 8.56
C GLU A 81 5.22 -16.94 9.90
N LEU A 82 4.29 -17.88 10.10
CA LEU A 82 3.58 -18.05 11.37
C LEU A 82 4.54 -18.32 12.53
N ASN A 83 5.58 -19.16 12.30
CA ASN A 83 6.61 -19.41 13.31
C ASN A 83 7.43 -18.14 13.64
N ARG A 84 7.78 -17.32 12.65
CA ARG A 84 8.47 -16.05 12.88
C ARG A 84 7.64 -15.06 13.69
N GLN A 85 6.35 -15.05 13.47
CA GLN A 85 5.40 -14.21 14.21
C GLN A 85 4.99 -14.80 15.56
N HIS A 86 5.55 -15.97 15.94
CA HIS A 86 5.18 -16.72 17.15
C HIS A 86 3.69 -17.06 17.24
N ILE A 87 3.02 -17.21 16.08
CA ILE A 87 1.63 -17.63 15.99
C ILE A 87 1.57 -19.15 16.01
N GLN A 88 0.70 -19.72 16.86
CA GLN A 88 0.51 -21.17 16.91
C GLN A 88 0.00 -21.70 15.59
N LEU A 89 0.67 -22.75 15.07
CA LEU A 89 0.31 -23.36 13.80
C LEU A 89 -1.09 -23.98 13.87
N PRO A 90 -1.95 -23.71 12.89
CA PRO A 90 -3.21 -24.42 12.73
C PRO A 90 -2.97 -25.89 12.40
N ASP A 91 -4.06 -26.71 12.47
CA ASP A 91 -4.03 -28.05 11.94
C ASP A 91 -3.50 -28.07 10.50
N PRO A 92 -2.61 -29.01 10.13
CA PRO A 92 -2.01 -29.05 8.80
C PRO A 92 -3.02 -29.07 7.63
N GLN A 93 -4.16 -29.73 7.80
CA GLN A 93 -5.22 -29.75 6.78
C GLN A 93 -5.92 -28.40 6.65
N VAL A 94 -6.10 -27.71 7.78
CA VAL A 94 -6.68 -26.35 7.80
C VAL A 94 -5.72 -25.38 7.13
N LEU A 95 -4.43 -25.42 7.48
CA LEU A 95 -3.41 -24.57 6.87
C LEU A 95 -3.32 -24.81 5.35
N GLN A 96 -3.32 -26.07 4.93
CA GLN A 96 -3.28 -26.41 3.50
C GLN A 96 -4.50 -25.87 2.75
N ARG A 97 -5.69 -25.97 3.34
CA ARG A 97 -6.94 -25.44 2.77
C ARG A 97 -6.89 -23.93 2.62
N GLN A 98 -6.45 -23.20 3.65
CA GLN A 98 -6.34 -21.75 3.62
C GLN A 98 -5.30 -21.28 2.59
N VAL A 99 -4.16 -21.95 2.53
CA VAL A 99 -3.13 -21.67 1.52
C VAL A 99 -3.68 -21.90 0.11
N LEU A 100 -4.42 -22.98 -0.11
CA LEU A 100 -5.04 -23.23 -1.40
C LEU A 100 -6.08 -22.16 -1.77
N GLN A 101 -6.93 -21.73 -0.84
CA GLN A 101 -7.88 -20.64 -1.07
C GLN A 101 -7.17 -19.35 -1.46
N ARG A 102 -6.06 -19.02 -0.78
CA ARG A 102 -5.22 -17.86 -1.13
C ARG A 102 -4.65 -17.98 -2.54
N LEU A 103 -4.13 -19.15 -2.93
CA LEU A 103 -3.59 -19.37 -4.28
C LEU A 103 -4.68 -19.28 -5.36
N ILE A 104 -5.90 -19.75 -5.07
CA ILE A 104 -7.07 -19.60 -5.96
C ILE A 104 -7.36 -18.12 -6.19
N MET A 105 -7.45 -17.32 -5.13
CA MET A 105 -7.70 -15.86 -5.25
C MET A 105 -6.60 -15.16 -6.01
N GLN A 106 -5.33 -15.45 -5.72
CA GLN A 106 -4.19 -14.89 -6.46
C GLN A 106 -4.20 -15.26 -7.95
N SER A 107 -4.67 -16.48 -8.29
CA SER A 107 -4.84 -16.86 -9.70
C SER A 107 -5.95 -16.06 -10.37
N LEU A 108 -7.09 -15.84 -9.70
CA LEU A 108 -8.19 -15.03 -10.20
C LEU A 108 -7.77 -13.56 -10.41
N GLU A 109 -7.09 -12.97 -9.44
CA GLU A 109 -6.56 -11.61 -9.54
C GLU A 109 -5.61 -11.43 -10.73
N LYS A 110 -4.71 -12.40 -10.95
CA LYS A 110 -3.81 -12.40 -12.12
C LYS A 110 -4.54 -12.50 -13.44
N GLN A 111 -5.54 -13.39 -13.52
CA GLN A 111 -6.36 -13.55 -14.71
C GLN A 111 -7.15 -12.28 -15.02
N GLU A 112 -7.72 -11.68 -13.98
CA GLU A 112 -8.49 -10.44 -14.12
C GLU A 112 -7.61 -9.25 -14.50
N ALA A 113 -6.44 -9.11 -13.89
CA ALA A 113 -5.47 -8.10 -14.28
C ALA A 113 -5.05 -8.26 -15.75
N ALA A 114 -4.85 -9.50 -16.21
CA ALA A 114 -4.56 -9.79 -17.61
C ALA A 114 -5.75 -9.43 -18.52
N ARG A 115 -7.00 -9.72 -18.11
CA ARG A 115 -8.23 -9.34 -18.83
C ARG A 115 -8.36 -7.83 -18.97
N MET A 116 -8.03 -7.08 -17.92
CA MET A 116 -8.01 -5.62 -17.91
C MET A 116 -6.77 -5.01 -18.57
N ASN A 117 -5.88 -5.83 -19.16
CA ASN A 117 -4.60 -5.41 -19.75
C ASN A 117 -3.69 -4.64 -18.77
N ILE A 118 -3.77 -4.97 -17.49
CA ILE A 118 -2.89 -4.42 -16.44
C ILE A 118 -1.57 -5.19 -16.48
N ARG A 119 -0.48 -4.49 -16.74
CA ARG A 119 0.88 -5.06 -16.80
C ARG A 119 1.80 -4.31 -15.85
N VAL A 120 2.75 -5.04 -15.29
CA VAL A 120 3.80 -4.49 -14.41
C VAL A 120 5.15 -4.81 -15.03
N ASP A 121 5.85 -3.78 -15.51
CA ASP A 121 7.20 -3.90 -16.07
C ASP A 121 8.28 -3.90 -14.97
N ASP A 122 9.53 -4.21 -15.36
CA ASP A 122 10.64 -4.30 -14.42
C ASP A 122 11.00 -2.95 -13.79
N ALA A 123 10.87 -1.84 -14.54
CA ALA A 123 11.13 -0.50 -14.01
C ALA A 123 10.17 -0.14 -12.88
N GLN A 124 8.91 -0.53 -12.99
CA GLN A 124 7.89 -0.33 -11.96
C GLN A 124 8.15 -1.18 -10.71
N VAL A 125 8.62 -2.42 -10.89
CA VAL A 125 9.07 -3.28 -9.79
C VAL A 125 10.26 -2.64 -9.08
N ASP A 126 11.24 -2.13 -9.82
CA ASP A 126 12.43 -1.48 -9.26
C ASP A 126 12.06 -0.20 -8.51
N GLN A 127 11.11 0.59 -9.02
CA GLN A 127 10.57 1.76 -8.34
C GLN A 127 9.87 1.38 -7.02
N ALA A 128 9.04 0.33 -7.03
CA ALA A 128 8.36 -0.17 -5.83
C ALA A 128 9.39 -0.65 -4.77
N ILE A 129 10.41 -1.40 -5.20
CA ILE A 129 11.52 -1.84 -4.34
C ILE A 129 12.27 -0.64 -3.76
N GLY A 130 12.56 0.39 -4.56
CA GLY A 130 13.17 1.65 -4.11
C GLY A 130 12.32 2.34 -3.04
N THR A 131 11.01 2.34 -3.21
CA THR A 131 10.07 2.89 -2.22
C THR A 131 10.09 2.09 -0.92
N VAL A 132 10.09 0.75 -0.99
CA VAL A 132 10.21 -0.12 0.21
C VAL A 132 11.54 0.11 0.92
N ALA A 133 12.65 0.18 0.20
CA ALA A 133 13.97 0.45 0.76
C ALA A 133 14.00 1.81 1.48
N SER A 134 13.49 2.86 0.84
CA SER A 134 13.43 4.23 1.39
C SER A 134 12.58 4.29 2.67
N ARG A 135 11.40 3.65 2.69
CA ARG A 135 10.55 3.55 3.89
C ARG A 135 11.26 2.87 5.07
N ASN A 136 12.11 1.89 4.78
CA ASN A 136 12.91 1.20 5.79
C ASN A 136 14.25 1.89 6.06
N ARG A 137 14.51 3.07 5.49
CA ARG A 137 15.77 3.82 5.61
C ARG A 137 17.00 3.01 5.19
N MET A 138 16.84 2.19 4.17
CA MET A 138 17.87 1.31 3.62
C MET A 138 18.12 1.64 2.14
N SER A 139 19.32 1.33 1.65
CA SER A 139 19.56 1.24 0.20
C SER A 139 18.96 -0.04 -0.36
N VAL A 140 18.74 -0.10 -1.68
CA VAL A 140 18.25 -1.31 -2.36
C VAL A 140 19.19 -2.50 -2.12
N ASP A 141 20.51 -2.27 -2.10
CA ASP A 141 21.51 -3.33 -1.82
C ASP A 141 21.42 -3.84 -0.38
N GLN A 142 21.19 -2.94 0.60
CA GLN A 142 20.96 -3.34 1.99
C GLN A 142 19.66 -4.14 2.15
N LEU A 143 18.60 -3.73 1.46
CA LEU A 143 17.35 -4.47 1.43
C LEU A 143 17.54 -5.85 0.82
N ARG A 144 18.28 -5.97 -0.30
CA ARG A 144 18.60 -7.25 -0.92
C ARG A 144 19.34 -8.18 0.05
N GLN A 145 20.38 -7.70 0.71
CA GLN A 145 21.11 -8.48 1.70
C GLN A 145 20.22 -8.91 2.88
N ALA A 146 19.31 -8.05 3.33
CA ALA A 146 18.37 -8.37 4.39
C ALA A 146 17.41 -9.49 3.98
N VAL A 147 16.87 -9.43 2.76
CA VAL A 147 15.98 -10.45 2.18
C VAL A 147 16.70 -11.79 2.03
N GLU A 148 17.92 -11.79 1.49
CA GLU A 148 18.72 -13.01 1.30
C GLU A 148 19.14 -13.64 2.64
N LYS A 149 19.44 -12.84 3.67
CA LYS A 149 19.68 -13.32 5.05
C LYS A 149 18.45 -13.98 5.67
N GLN A 150 17.25 -13.60 5.25
CA GLN A 150 15.99 -14.23 5.68
C GLN A 150 15.68 -15.52 4.92
N GLY A 151 16.54 -15.94 3.98
CA GLY A 151 16.38 -17.16 3.21
C GLY A 151 15.47 -17.04 1.99
N LEU A 152 15.06 -15.82 1.61
CA LEU A 152 14.28 -15.58 0.40
C LEU A 152 15.21 -15.15 -0.74
N SER A 153 15.12 -15.78 -1.92
CA SER A 153 15.91 -15.35 -3.06
C SER A 153 15.45 -13.97 -3.57
N TRP A 154 16.40 -13.18 -4.09
CA TRP A 154 16.07 -11.87 -4.64
C TRP A 154 15.06 -11.94 -5.80
N GLN A 155 15.09 -13.00 -6.59
CA GLN A 155 14.13 -13.22 -7.68
C GLN A 155 12.71 -13.48 -7.16
N GLU A 156 12.56 -14.27 -6.10
CA GLU A 156 11.28 -14.51 -5.45
C GLU A 156 10.74 -13.23 -4.82
N TYR A 157 11.59 -12.45 -4.16
CA TYR A 157 11.21 -11.15 -3.63
C TYR A 157 10.68 -10.22 -4.72
N ARG A 158 11.40 -10.09 -5.84
CA ARG A 158 10.94 -9.29 -7.00
C ARG A 158 9.61 -9.81 -7.58
N LYS A 159 9.42 -11.14 -7.63
CA LYS A 159 8.17 -11.75 -8.07
C LYS A 159 7.01 -11.41 -7.13
N ASN A 160 7.25 -11.40 -5.83
CA ASN A 160 6.25 -11.02 -4.82
C ASN A 160 5.88 -9.54 -4.95
N ILE A 161 6.86 -8.64 -5.01
CA ILE A 161 6.62 -7.20 -5.24
C ILE A 161 5.84 -6.96 -6.55
N ARG A 162 6.17 -7.69 -7.63
CA ARG A 162 5.39 -7.59 -8.88
C ARG A 162 3.93 -7.99 -8.68
N GLY A 163 3.69 -9.05 -7.89
CA GLY A 163 2.34 -9.47 -7.51
C GLY A 163 1.60 -8.39 -6.73
N GLU A 164 2.24 -7.80 -5.72
CA GLU A 164 1.66 -6.72 -4.91
C GLU A 164 1.31 -5.50 -5.78
N VAL A 165 2.23 -5.04 -6.62
CA VAL A 165 1.97 -3.92 -7.55
C VAL A 165 0.84 -4.24 -8.53
N LEU A 166 0.73 -5.50 -8.97
CA LEU A 166 -0.37 -5.93 -9.85
C LEU A 166 -1.72 -5.86 -9.14
N THR A 167 -1.80 -6.41 -7.91
CA THR A 167 -3.01 -6.37 -7.07
C THR A 167 -3.40 -4.94 -6.72
N ASP A 168 -2.44 -4.07 -6.36
CA ASP A 168 -2.71 -2.65 -6.08
C ASP A 168 -3.32 -1.93 -7.30
N ARG A 169 -2.81 -2.20 -8.51
CA ARG A 169 -3.36 -1.63 -9.74
C ARG A 169 -4.74 -2.18 -10.09
N LEU A 170 -4.92 -3.49 -9.90
CA LEU A 170 -6.23 -4.12 -10.08
C LEU A 170 -7.24 -3.48 -9.13
N ARG A 171 -6.88 -3.33 -7.85
CA ARG A 171 -7.70 -2.67 -6.83
C ARG A 171 -8.06 -1.25 -7.25
N GLN A 172 -7.05 -0.45 -7.59
CA GLN A 172 -7.27 0.92 -8.03
C GLN A 172 -8.24 0.97 -9.22
N ARG A 173 -8.03 0.13 -10.23
CA ARG A 173 -8.88 0.11 -11.42
C ARG A 173 -10.31 -0.37 -11.15
N ALA A 174 -10.48 -1.38 -10.29
CA ALA A 174 -11.78 -1.92 -9.92
C ALA A 174 -12.58 -0.91 -9.07
N VAL A 175 -11.90 -0.26 -8.12
CA VAL A 175 -12.51 0.67 -7.17
C VAL A 175 -12.82 2.03 -7.82
N ASP A 176 -11.92 2.56 -8.67
CA ASP A 176 -12.12 3.84 -9.38
C ASP A 176 -13.43 3.87 -10.20
N SER A 177 -13.88 2.69 -10.67
CA SER A 177 -15.11 2.57 -11.45
C SER A 177 -16.37 2.40 -10.59
N SER A 178 -16.24 1.98 -9.34
CA SER A 178 -17.36 1.57 -8.47
C SER A 178 -17.66 2.57 -7.34
N VAL A 179 -16.64 3.30 -6.87
CA VAL A 179 -16.76 4.21 -5.73
C VAL A 179 -16.93 5.66 -6.19
N VAL A 180 -18.13 6.19 -6.07
CA VAL A 180 -18.44 7.60 -6.30
C VAL A 180 -18.73 8.27 -4.97
N ILE A 181 -18.03 9.36 -4.65
CA ILE A 181 -18.28 10.18 -3.47
C ILE A 181 -18.96 11.47 -3.90
N SER A 182 -20.20 11.66 -3.46
CA SER A 182 -20.99 12.85 -3.76
C SER A 182 -20.58 14.05 -2.89
N ASP A 183 -20.82 15.26 -3.38
CA ASP A 183 -20.58 16.49 -2.61
C ASP A 183 -21.42 16.55 -1.33
N ALA A 184 -22.64 16.02 -1.36
CA ALA A 184 -23.51 15.96 -0.19
C ALA A 184 -22.91 15.08 0.94
N GLU A 185 -22.25 13.98 0.59
CA GLU A 185 -21.55 13.13 1.56
C GLU A 185 -20.33 13.81 2.14
N VAL A 186 -19.58 14.56 1.32
CA VAL A 186 -18.46 15.37 1.78
C VAL A 186 -18.92 16.42 2.77
N ASP A 187 -20.03 17.14 2.47
CA ASP A 187 -20.58 18.14 3.35
C ASP A 187 -21.11 17.54 4.67
N ALA A 188 -21.78 16.39 4.60
CA ALA A 188 -22.23 15.67 5.79
C ALA A 188 -21.07 15.22 6.68
N PHE A 189 -20.00 14.70 6.07
CA PHE A 189 -18.79 14.28 6.78
C PHE A 189 -18.10 15.46 7.48
N LEU A 190 -17.91 16.58 6.79
CA LEU A 190 -17.30 17.79 7.35
C LEU A 190 -18.13 18.35 8.50
N LYS A 191 -19.46 18.37 8.36
CA LYS A 191 -20.37 18.83 9.41
C LYS A 191 -20.31 17.93 10.65
N GLU A 192 -20.21 16.63 10.47
CA GLU A 192 -20.05 15.68 11.58
C GLU A 192 -18.69 15.82 12.26
N GLN A 193 -17.61 16.03 11.50
CA GLN A 193 -16.28 16.33 12.02
C GLN A 193 -16.29 17.62 12.87
N GLN A 194 -16.93 18.67 12.39
CA GLN A 194 -17.07 19.94 13.13
C GLN A 194 -17.85 19.75 14.43
N ARG A 195 -18.91 18.93 14.44
CA ARG A 195 -19.65 18.59 15.67
C ARG A 195 -18.78 17.86 16.68
N ARG A 196 -17.96 16.91 16.25
CA ARG A 196 -17.03 16.17 17.11
C ARG A 196 -15.95 17.06 17.70
N GLN A 197 -15.46 18.05 16.93
CA GLN A 197 -14.46 19.01 17.39
C GLN A 197 -15.05 20.13 18.25
N GLY A 198 -16.32 20.53 17.99
CA GLY A 198 -17.03 21.59 18.72
C GLY A 198 -17.75 21.12 19.98
N GLY A 199 -17.80 19.81 20.26
CA GLY A 199 -18.55 19.21 21.37
C GLY A 199 -17.90 19.32 22.76
N SER A 200 -16.86 20.15 22.93
CA SER A 200 -16.23 20.43 24.24
C SER A 200 -16.59 21.82 24.80
N ALA A 201 -17.79 22.32 24.51
CA ALA A 201 -18.27 23.47 25.27
C ALA A 201 -18.96 22.98 26.56
N PRO A 202 -18.54 23.42 27.77
CA PRO A 202 -19.27 23.09 29.00
C PRO A 202 -20.64 23.77 28.95
N GLY A 203 -21.69 22.95 28.86
CA GLY A 203 -23.06 23.43 29.04
C GLY A 203 -23.21 24.04 30.44
N PRO A 204 -24.09 25.05 30.62
CA PRO A 204 -24.29 25.71 31.90
C PRO A 204 -24.75 24.72 32.96
N ALA A 205 -24.03 24.69 34.07
CA ALA A 205 -24.32 23.86 35.24
C ALA A 205 -25.73 24.15 35.78
N GLY A 206 -26.64 23.21 35.61
CA GLY A 206 -27.88 23.15 36.39
C GLY A 206 -27.59 22.43 37.72
N PRO A 207 -28.29 22.81 38.82
CA PRO A 207 -28.03 22.29 40.16
C PRO A 207 -28.45 20.82 40.28
N GLY A 208 -27.48 19.96 40.68
CA GLY A 208 -27.67 18.55 40.84
C GLY A 208 -28.34 18.17 42.14
N PRO A 209 -28.77 16.90 42.27
CA PRO A 209 -28.82 16.22 43.57
C PRO A 209 -27.81 15.08 43.66
N ALA A 210 -27.13 15.14 44.81
CA ALA A 210 -26.52 14.12 45.67
C ALA A 210 -26.19 12.71 45.14
N SER A 211 -24.90 12.41 45.21
CA SER A 211 -24.21 11.21 45.69
C SER A 211 -24.79 9.82 45.44
N ALA A 212 -24.14 9.07 44.56
CA ALA A 212 -24.06 7.62 44.57
C ALA A 212 -22.62 7.15 44.30
N PRO A 213 -22.19 5.96 44.74
CA PRO A 213 -20.81 5.64 45.05
C PRO A 213 -19.93 5.37 43.83
N ALA A 214 -18.62 5.59 44.05
CA ALA A 214 -17.53 5.48 43.08
C ALA A 214 -17.56 4.18 42.27
N SER A 215 -17.75 4.35 40.98
CA SER A 215 -17.47 3.32 39.99
C SER A 215 -15.98 3.37 39.57
N ALA A 216 -15.42 2.20 39.31
CA ALA A 216 -14.04 1.95 38.94
C ALA A 216 -13.50 2.87 37.81
N PRO A 217 -12.18 3.10 37.71
CA PRO A 217 -11.60 4.02 36.73
C PRO A 217 -11.84 3.52 35.32
N THR A 218 -12.74 4.19 34.61
CA THR A 218 -12.85 4.10 33.15
C THR A 218 -11.55 4.62 32.55
N ALA A 219 -10.84 3.77 31.85
CA ALA A 219 -9.65 4.13 31.10
C ALA A 219 -10.01 5.29 30.14
N GLN A 220 -9.46 6.46 30.39
CA GLN A 220 -9.66 7.64 29.55
C GLN A 220 -9.12 7.35 28.16
N VAL A 221 -9.99 7.34 27.14
CA VAL A 221 -9.59 7.29 25.75
C VAL A 221 -8.88 8.60 25.42
N PRO A 222 -7.62 8.56 24.93
CA PRO A 222 -6.85 9.77 24.65
C PRO A 222 -7.58 10.67 23.64
N SER A 223 -7.74 11.95 23.94
CA SER A 223 -8.33 12.95 23.05
C SER A 223 -7.29 13.39 22.02
N GLY A 224 -7.49 13.08 20.74
CA GLY A 224 -6.62 13.48 19.63
C GLY A 224 -6.81 12.55 18.43
N PRO A 225 -6.29 12.91 17.25
CA PRO A 225 -6.30 12.01 16.09
C PRO A 225 -5.60 10.70 16.45
N GLN A 226 -6.33 9.60 16.29
CA GLN A 226 -5.86 8.28 16.70
C GLN A 226 -5.46 7.45 15.50
N VAL A 227 -4.36 6.72 15.62
CA VAL A 227 -3.95 5.66 14.70
C VAL A 227 -4.20 4.33 15.40
N VAL A 228 -4.90 3.43 14.71
CA VAL A 228 -5.33 2.15 15.27
C VAL A 228 -4.87 1.01 14.37
N SER A 229 -4.24 0.02 14.97
CA SER A 229 -3.93 -1.26 14.33
C SER A 229 -4.97 -2.29 14.72
N LEU A 230 -5.61 -2.90 13.73
CA LEU A 230 -6.67 -3.89 13.94
C LEU A 230 -6.26 -5.27 13.43
N ALA A 231 -6.82 -6.30 14.08
CA ALA A 231 -6.89 -7.64 13.53
C ALA A 231 -8.35 -8.05 13.39
N GLN A 232 -8.65 -8.88 12.39
CA GLN A 232 -9.99 -9.33 12.03
C GLN A 232 -10.06 -10.86 11.96
N ILE A 233 -11.16 -11.41 12.45
CA ILE A 233 -11.64 -12.74 12.08
C ILE A 233 -12.93 -12.55 11.29
N LEU A 234 -12.92 -12.98 10.04
CA LEU A 234 -14.08 -12.93 9.14
C LEU A 234 -14.67 -14.33 9.01
N VAL A 235 -15.97 -14.46 9.24
CA VAL A 235 -16.77 -15.63 8.84
C VAL A 235 -17.64 -15.19 7.67
N ARG A 236 -17.24 -15.55 6.47
CA ARG A 236 -17.85 -15.09 5.22
C ARG A 236 -19.26 -15.67 5.04
N VAL A 237 -20.19 -14.83 4.57
CA VAL A 237 -21.54 -15.21 4.19
C VAL A 237 -21.68 -14.97 2.68
N PRO A 238 -21.86 -16.01 1.85
CA PRO A 238 -22.12 -15.84 0.42
C PRO A 238 -23.39 -15.03 0.16
N GLU A 239 -23.41 -14.18 -0.88
CA GLU A 239 -24.55 -13.32 -1.23
C GLU A 239 -25.88 -14.09 -1.41
N ASN A 240 -25.81 -15.32 -1.91
CA ASN A 240 -26.94 -16.19 -2.14
C ASN A 240 -27.17 -17.22 -1.02
N ALA A 241 -26.62 -17.00 0.17
CA ALA A 241 -26.76 -17.93 1.28
C ALA A 241 -28.22 -18.01 1.74
N SER A 242 -28.74 -19.23 1.93
CA SER A 242 -30.04 -19.43 2.54
C SER A 242 -30.04 -18.95 3.99
N THR A 243 -31.21 -18.59 4.52
CA THR A 243 -31.39 -18.17 5.93
C THR A 243 -30.80 -19.22 6.91
N GLU A 244 -30.90 -20.49 6.56
CA GLU A 244 -30.36 -21.60 7.35
C GLU A 244 -28.82 -21.65 7.31
N ALA A 245 -28.23 -21.39 6.13
CA ALA A 245 -26.79 -21.28 5.97
C ALA A 245 -26.23 -20.08 6.77
N VAL A 246 -26.91 -18.92 6.70
CA VAL A 246 -26.54 -17.72 7.49
C VAL A 246 -26.59 -18.03 8.99
N ALA A 247 -27.64 -18.73 9.47
CA ALA A 247 -27.73 -19.13 10.87
C ALA A 247 -26.60 -20.08 11.30
N THR A 248 -26.19 -20.98 10.41
CA THR A 248 -25.07 -21.89 10.67
C THR A 248 -23.74 -21.15 10.75
N LEU A 249 -23.49 -20.20 9.84
CA LEU A 249 -22.28 -19.35 9.84
C LEU A 249 -22.25 -18.42 11.05
N ARG A 250 -23.40 -17.91 11.48
CA ARG A 250 -23.50 -17.14 12.73
C ARG A 250 -23.12 -18.00 13.94
N LYS A 251 -23.59 -19.25 14.03
CA LYS A 251 -23.16 -20.18 15.10
C LYS A 251 -21.64 -20.43 15.05
N LYS A 252 -21.04 -20.52 13.86
CA LYS A 252 -19.57 -20.60 13.71
C LYS A 252 -18.90 -19.36 14.34
N ALA A 253 -19.38 -18.16 14.03
CA ALA A 253 -18.87 -16.91 14.60
C ALA A 253 -19.04 -16.85 16.12
N GLU A 254 -20.20 -17.30 16.64
CA GLU A 254 -20.47 -17.38 18.08
C GLU A 254 -19.51 -18.37 18.79
N ALA A 255 -19.21 -19.51 18.20
CA ALA A 255 -18.25 -20.47 18.72
C ALA A 255 -16.82 -19.89 18.73
N ILE A 256 -16.43 -19.15 17.70
CA ILE A 256 -15.15 -18.43 17.64
C ILE A 256 -15.08 -17.40 18.78
N LEU A 257 -16.11 -16.57 18.95
CA LEU A 257 -16.17 -15.57 20.00
C LEU A 257 -16.12 -16.21 21.42
N ALA A 258 -16.76 -17.35 21.60
CA ALA A 258 -16.69 -18.11 22.84
C ALA A 258 -15.26 -18.59 23.16
N ARG A 259 -14.52 -19.07 22.13
CA ARG A 259 -13.11 -19.46 22.28
C ARG A 259 -12.21 -18.27 22.63
N LEU A 260 -12.45 -17.09 22.04
CA LEU A 260 -11.74 -15.88 22.38
C LEU A 260 -12.00 -15.47 23.83
N LYS A 261 -13.26 -15.45 24.24
CA LYS A 261 -13.65 -15.14 25.62
C LYS A 261 -13.09 -16.11 26.67
N SER A 262 -12.81 -17.36 26.28
CA SER A 262 -12.13 -18.34 27.15
C SER A 262 -10.61 -18.20 27.20
N GLY A 263 -10.05 -17.13 26.60
CA GLY A 263 -8.62 -16.82 26.60
C GLY A 263 -7.85 -17.42 25.43
N GLY A 264 -8.52 -17.85 24.39
CA GLY A 264 -7.86 -18.33 23.16
C GLY A 264 -7.07 -17.20 22.47
N ASP A 265 -5.90 -17.52 21.93
CA ASP A 265 -5.10 -16.54 21.19
C ASP A 265 -5.79 -16.13 19.88
N PHE A 266 -6.00 -14.83 19.74
CA PHE A 266 -6.73 -14.26 18.59
C PHE A 266 -6.06 -14.60 17.25
N ALA A 267 -4.71 -14.46 17.19
CA ALA A 267 -3.98 -14.68 15.95
C ALA A 267 -4.04 -16.15 15.52
N SER A 268 -3.92 -17.08 16.47
CA SER A 268 -4.05 -18.52 16.21
C SER A 268 -5.46 -18.90 15.76
N ILE A 269 -6.49 -18.29 16.38
CA ILE A 269 -7.88 -18.54 16.00
C ILE A 269 -8.17 -17.92 14.64
N ALA A 270 -7.64 -16.74 14.33
CA ALA A 270 -7.74 -16.13 13.00
C ALA A 270 -7.11 -17.03 11.93
N ALA A 271 -5.87 -17.49 12.18
CA ALA A 271 -5.18 -18.41 11.28
C ALA A 271 -5.91 -19.76 11.07
N ALA A 272 -6.70 -20.21 12.05
CA ALA A 272 -7.42 -21.47 11.98
C ALA A 272 -8.85 -21.37 11.43
N ALA A 273 -9.54 -20.24 11.60
CA ALA A 273 -10.99 -20.17 11.40
C ALA A 273 -11.48 -18.96 10.59
N SER A 274 -10.62 -17.98 10.30
CA SER A 274 -10.96 -16.81 9.49
C SER A 274 -11.01 -17.16 8.00
N ASP A 275 -12.02 -16.65 7.32
CA ASP A 275 -12.15 -16.70 5.86
C ASP A 275 -11.58 -15.43 5.19
N GLY A 276 -11.02 -14.50 5.98
CA GLY A 276 -10.39 -13.25 5.49
C GLY A 276 -8.99 -13.48 4.90
N PRO A 277 -8.54 -12.59 4.00
CA PRO A 277 -7.23 -12.70 3.35
C PRO A 277 -6.06 -12.59 4.32
N GLU A 278 -6.25 -11.94 5.47
CA GLU A 278 -5.25 -11.75 6.51
C GLU A 278 -5.19 -12.92 7.52
N ALA A 279 -6.00 -13.98 7.32
CA ALA A 279 -6.08 -15.12 8.25
C ALA A 279 -4.69 -15.68 8.62
N LEU A 280 -3.83 -15.91 7.61
CA LEU A 280 -2.48 -16.45 7.77
C LEU A 280 -1.47 -15.46 8.38
N GLN A 281 -1.83 -14.18 8.51
CA GLN A 281 -1.09 -13.17 9.28
C GLN A 281 -1.70 -12.94 10.67
N GLY A 282 -2.44 -13.91 11.21
CA GLY A 282 -3.14 -13.77 12.48
C GLY A 282 -4.30 -12.76 12.43
N GLY A 283 -4.81 -12.48 11.24
CA GLY A 283 -5.89 -11.53 11.00
C GLY A 283 -5.45 -10.06 10.98
N ALA A 284 -4.14 -9.75 11.04
CA ALA A 284 -3.64 -8.38 11.10
C ALA A 284 -3.92 -7.60 9.82
N MET A 285 -4.76 -6.55 9.91
CA MET A 285 -5.17 -5.68 8.79
C MET A 285 -4.25 -4.46 8.62
N GLY A 286 -3.19 -4.36 9.43
CA GLY A 286 -2.28 -3.22 9.42
C GLY A 286 -2.73 -2.07 10.32
N GLU A 287 -2.06 -0.94 10.15
CA GLU A 287 -2.26 0.26 10.95
C GLU A 287 -2.79 1.39 10.06
N ARG A 288 -3.86 2.05 10.52
CA ARG A 288 -4.51 3.18 9.81
C ARG A 288 -5.00 4.22 10.80
N PRO A 289 -5.16 5.50 10.37
CA PRO A 289 -5.94 6.48 11.13
C PRO A 289 -7.33 5.91 11.45
N LEU A 290 -7.87 6.25 12.62
CA LEU A 290 -9.18 5.76 13.04
C LEU A 290 -10.26 6.04 12.00
N GLU A 291 -10.18 7.20 11.36
CA GLU A 291 -11.09 7.65 10.30
C GLU A 291 -10.93 6.88 8.98
N GLY A 292 -9.82 6.16 8.80
CA GLY A 292 -9.56 5.32 7.62
C GLY A 292 -10.15 3.92 7.70
N TRP A 293 -10.81 3.57 8.81
CA TRP A 293 -11.52 2.30 8.98
C TRP A 293 -13.01 2.45 8.61
N PRO A 294 -13.68 1.37 8.15
CA PRO A 294 -15.13 1.39 7.91
C PRO A 294 -15.90 1.86 9.15
N ASP A 295 -16.99 2.60 8.96
CA ASP A 295 -17.78 3.16 10.06
C ASP A 295 -18.28 2.10 11.05
N LEU A 296 -18.64 0.90 10.54
CA LEU A 296 -19.01 -0.25 11.36
C LEU A 296 -17.87 -0.62 12.34
N PHE A 297 -16.63 -0.61 11.88
CA PHE A 297 -15.46 -0.93 12.70
C PHE A 297 -15.14 0.20 13.67
N VAL A 298 -15.12 1.44 13.18
CA VAL A 298 -14.89 2.63 14.02
C VAL A 298 -15.84 2.67 15.20
N ASN A 299 -17.14 2.48 14.96
CA ASN A 299 -18.16 2.48 16.01
C ASN A 299 -17.97 1.32 17.01
N ALA A 300 -17.61 0.14 16.52
CA ALA A 300 -17.42 -1.03 17.35
C ALA A 300 -16.19 -0.95 18.27
N ILE A 301 -15.11 -0.28 17.81
CA ILE A 301 -13.86 -0.16 18.57
C ILE A 301 -13.74 1.17 19.32
N ALA A 302 -14.70 2.09 19.22
CA ALA A 302 -14.63 3.45 19.78
C ALA A 302 -14.16 3.46 21.24
N ASN A 303 -14.69 2.57 22.07
CA ASN A 303 -14.45 2.50 23.51
C ASN A 303 -13.53 1.32 23.90
N LEU A 304 -12.94 0.59 22.93
CA LEU A 304 -12.09 -0.54 23.24
C LEU A 304 -10.65 -0.09 23.49
N PRO A 305 -10.02 -0.56 24.60
CA PRO A 305 -8.60 -0.33 24.83
C PRO A 305 -7.74 -1.22 23.92
N LYS A 306 -6.45 -0.98 23.88
CA LYS A 306 -5.47 -1.90 23.28
C LYS A 306 -5.65 -3.31 23.85
N GLY A 307 -5.68 -4.32 22.98
CA GLY A 307 -5.97 -5.72 23.30
C GLY A 307 -7.46 -6.04 23.40
N GLY A 308 -8.37 -5.05 23.38
CA GLY A 308 -9.80 -5.26 23.43
C GLY A 308 -10.36 -5.91 22.17
N GLU A 309 -11.39 -6.74 22.35
CA GLU A 309 -12.06 -7.48 21.27
C GLU A 309 -13.52 -7.07 21.18
N THR A 310 -14.05 -7.02 19.95
CA THR A 310 -15.48 -6.70 19.72
C THR A 310 -16.34 -7.94 19.94
N GLY A 311 -17.67 -7.71 20.00
CA GLY A 311 -18.64 -8.76 19.70
C GLY A 311 -18.64 -9.10 18.19
N ILE A 312 -19.63 -9.88 17.79
CA ILE A 312 -19.86 -10.21 16.38
C ILE A 312 -20.49 -8.98 15.70
N LEU A 313 -19.86 -8.49 14.65
CA LEU A 313 -20.34 -7.43 13.78
C LEU A 313 -20.84 -8.07 12.49
N GLN A 314 -21.96 -7.62 11.97
CA GLN A 314 -22.52 -8.12 10.72
C GLN A 314 -22.39 -7.05 9.64
N SER A 315 -21.79 -7.43 8.51
CA SER A 315 -21.72 -6.64 7.27
C SER A 315 -22.39 -7.38 6.11
N GLY A 316 -22.37 -6.81 4.91
CA GLY A 316 -22.75 -7.49 3.67
C GLY A 316 -21.93 -8.75 3.41
N ASN A 317 -20.64 -8.75 3.76
CA ASN A 317 -19.69 -9.82 3.48
C ASN A 317 -19.67 -10.94 4.53
N GLY A 318 -20.35 -10.75 5.67
CA GLY A 318 -20.40 -11.77 6.71
C GLY A 318 -20.31 -11.24 8.13
N PHE A 319 -19.76 -12.09 9.02
CA PHE A 319 -19.61 -11.80 10.44
C PHE A 319 -18.17 -11.51 10.77
N HIS A 320 -17.91 -10.36 11.42
CA HIS A 320 -16.56 -9.90 11.78
C HIS A 320 -16.40 -9.91 13.30
N ILE A 321 -15.23 -10.28 13.77
CA ILE A 321 -14.78 -10.07 15.15
C ILE A 321 -13.46 -9.33 15.04
N LEU A 322 -13.34 -8.17 15.70
CA LEU A 322 -12.16 -7.33 15.63
C LEU A 322 -11.41 -7.35 16.96
N LYS A 323 -10.08 -7.18 16.88
CA LYS A 323 -9.20 -6.94 18.02
C LYS A 323 -8.37 -5.70 17.79
N VAL A 324 -8.29 -4.83 18.78
CA VAL A 324 -7.40 -3.66 18.76
C VAL A 324 -5.99 -4.13 19.12
N LEU A 325 -5.09 -4.20 18.13
CA LEU A 325 -3.70 -4.61 18.36
C LEU A 325 -2.88 -3.48 18.98
N ASP A 326 -3.07 -2.27 18.47
CA ASP A 326 -2.46 -1.06 19.00
C ASP A 326 -3.36 0.16 18.80
N ARG A 327 -3.22 1.14 19.69
CA ARG A 327 -3.92 2.43 19.61
C ARG A 327 -3.01 3.51 20.13
N ARG A 328 -2.71 4.51 19.33
CA ARG A 328 -1.86 5.64 19.70
C ARG A 328 -2.45 6.95 19.17
N VAL A 329 -2.15 8.04 19.87
CA VAL A 329 -2.46 9.39 19.38
C VAL A 329 -1.37 9.79 18.40
N ALA A 330 -1.75 10.25 17.22
CA ALA A 330 -0.79 10.77 16.26
C ALA A 330 -0.08 12.01 16.85
N GLY A 331 1.26 11.97 16.87
CA GLY A 331 2.07 13.04 17.48
C GLY A 331 2.50 12.80 18.94
N GLY A 332 2.05 11.72 19.60
CA GLY A 332 2.58 11.31 20.90
C GLY A 332 3.96 10.68 20.75
N ALA A 333 4.98 11.32 21.32
CA ALA A 333 6.33 10.76 21.39
C ALA A 333 6.31 9.38 22.07
N ALA A 334 7.06 8.42 21.50
CA ALA A 334 7.34 7.14 22.18
C ALA A 334 7.94 7.42 23.56
N PRO A 335 7.67 6.56 24.59
CA PRO A 335 8.20 6.79 25.93
C PRO A 335 9.72 6.87 25.88
N ALA A 336 10.25 8.02 26.29
CA ALA A 336 11.66 8.33 26.33
C ALA A 336 12.39 7.33 27.23
N ARG A 337 13.32 6.58 26.66
CA ARG A 337 14.41 5.96 27.44
C ARG A 337 15.27 7.07 28.03
N ALA A 338 15.58 6.96 29.31
CA ALA A 338 16.34 7.92 30.09
C ALA A 338 17.66 8.37 29.41
N PRO A 339 18.12 9.61 29.69
CA PRO A 339 19.14 10.28 28.90
C PRO A 339 20.55 9.81 29.26
N ALA A 340 21.34 9.45 28.26
CA ALA A 340 22.80 9.49 28.35
C ALA A 340 23.29 10.80 27.70
N GLN A 341 24.06 11.55 28.46
CA GLN A 341 24.60 12.87 28.15
C GLN A 341 25.69 12.84 27.05
N GLY A 342 25.69 13.87 26.21
CA GLY A 342 26.84 14.25 25.39
C GLY A 342 26.45 15.06 24.13
N PRO A 343 27.07 16.24 23.89
CA PRO A 343 26.61 17.17 22.88
C PRO A 343 27.30 16.96 21.54
N ALA A 344 26.52 16.91 20.45
CA ALA A 344 27.02 17.23 19.11
C ALA A 344 25.88 17.85 18.29
N GLN A 345 26.11 19.06 17.83
CA GLN A 345 25.26 19.84 16.96
C GLN A 345 25.08 19.14 15.62
N ALA A 346 23.85 18.90 15.20
CA ALA A 346 23.48 18.43 13.86
C ALA A 346 22.93 19.60 13.02
N PRO A 347 23.21 19.64 11.71
CA PRO A 347 22.73 20.67 10.80
C PRO A 347 21.22 20.56 10.57
N PRO A 348 20.52 21.64 10.12
CA PRO A 348 19.07 21.66 9.96
C PRO A 348 18.63 20.67 8.88
N GLN A 349 17.80 19.72 9.29
CA GLN A 349 17.18 18.74 8.39
C GLN A 349 16.00 19.39 7.65
N ALA A 350 15.98 19.20 6.33
CA ALA A 350 14.83 19.49 5.49
C ALA A 350 13.60 18.68 5.96
N PRO A 351 12.38 19.20 5.81
CA PRO A 351 11.18 18.50 6.26
C PRO A 351 10.97 17.23 5.45
N ASN A 352 11.05 16.08 6.13
CA ASN A 352 10.66 14.79 5.59
C ASN A 352 9.14 14.79 5.32
N PRO A 353 8.68 14.35 4.14
CA PRO A 353 7.30 13.98 3.97
C PRO A 353 7.07 12.61 4.62
N SER A 354 6.87 12.61 5.94
CA SER A 354 6.39 11.43 6.66
C SER A 354 4.96 11.19 6.22
N SER A 355 4.71 10.04 5.60
CA SER A 355 3.38 9.54 5.24
C SER A 355 2.62 9.03 6.49
N ASP A 356 2.55 9.84 7.54
CA ASP A 356 1.56 9.74 8.62
C ASP A 356 0.46 10.76 8.31
N ALA A 357 -0.34 10.46 7.30
CA ALA A 357 -1.51 11.26 6.99
C ALA A 357 -2.63 10.97 8.00
N THR A 358 -2.43 11.39 9.22
CA THR A 358 -3.55 11.82 10.06
C THR A 358 -4.20 12.98 9.34
N VAL A 359 -5.43 12.80 8.89
CA VAL A 359 -6.24 13.88 8.30
C VAL A 359 -6.54 14.89 9.40
N GLN A 360 -5.56 15.74 9.72
CA GLN A 360 -5.82 16.96 10.47
C GLN A 360 -6.38 17.96 9.47
N LEU A 361 -7.68 18.18 9.55
CA LEU A 361 -8.26 19.33 8.88
C LEU A 361 -7.53 20.58 9.38
N PRO A 362 -7.13 21.50 8.48
CA PRO A 362 -6.41 22.71 8.87
C PRO A 362 -7.21 23.50 9.90
N GLN A 363 -6.67 23.72 11.09
CA GLN A 363 -7.35 24.48 12.15
C GLN A 363 -7.30 26.00 11.95
N GLY A 364 -6.79 26.48 10.82
CA GLY A 364 -6.64 27.89 10.48
C GLY A 364 -6.73 28.12 8.97
N PRO A 365 -6.69 29.38 8.52
CA PRO A 365 -6.70 29.70 7.10
C PRO A 365 -5.49 29.07 6.40
N VAL A 366 -5.73 28.40 5.28
CA VAL A 366 -4.69 27.83 4.41
C VAL A 366 -4.44 28.82 3.29
N GLN A 367 -3.47 29.71 3.47
CA GLN A 367 -3.13 30.72 2.49
C GLN A 367 -2.22 30.13 1.40
N VAL A 368 -2.67 30.20 0.15
CA VAL A 368 -1.82 29.90 -1.01
C VAL A 368 -1.61 31.17 -1.84
N THR A 369 -0.42 31.31 -2.39
CA THR A 369 -0.16 32.38 -3.36
C THR A 369 -0.62 31.92 -4.72
N GLN A 370 -1.73 32.47 -5.21
CA GLN A 370 -2.16 32.30 -6.59
C GLN A 370 -1.42 33.30 -7.48
N THR A 371 -0.98 32.83 -8.64
CA THR A 371 -0.30 33.64 -9.66
C THR A 371 -1.16 33.71 -10.92
N HIS A 372 -1.52 34.94 -11.34
CA HIS A 372 -2.13 35.16 -12.64
C HIS A 372 -1.01 35.31 -13.66
N ALA A 373 -0.97 34.41 -14.62
CA ALA A 373 0.09 34.36 -15.62
C ALA A 373 -0.47 34.17 -17.02
N ARG A 374 0.32 34.59 -18.02
CA ARG A 374 0.08 34.31 -19.42
C ARG A 374 1.35 33.82 -20.08
N HIS A 375 1.22 33.06 -21.19
CA HIS A 375 2.38 32.48 -21.86
C HIS A 375 2.25 32.49 -23.38
N ILE A 376 3.39 32.32 -24.05
CA ILE A 376 3.48 31.99 -25.48
C ILE A 376 4.21 30.68 -25.60
N LEU A 377 3.58 29.68 -26.23
CA LEU A 377 4.16 28.36 -26.49
C LEU A 377 4.54 28.23 -27.96
N ILE A 378 5.76 27.74 -28.21
CA ILE A 378 6.19 27.22 -29.51
C ILE A 378 6.54 25.76 -29.35
N LYS A 379 5.80 24.88 -30.05
CA LYS A 379 6.03 23.44 -30.05
C LYS A 379 7.20 23.08 -30.95
N THR A 380 8.03 22.17 -30.53
CA THR A 380 9.09 21.59 -31.36
C THR A 380 8.55 20.46 -32.22
N SER A 381 9.11 20.31 -33.42
CA SER A 381 8.70 19.31 -34.39
C SER A 381 9.85 18.99 -35.34
N ALA A 382 9.65 18.08 -36.29
CA ALA A 382 10.65 17.77 -37.30
C ALA A 382 11.07 18.97 -38.17
N VAL A 383 10.22 20.03 -38.25
CA VAL A 383 10.48 21.27 -39.01
C VAL A 383 10.78 22.47 -38.12
N MET A 384 10.66 22.36 -36.84
CA MET A 384 10.95 23.41 -35.82
C MET A 384 11.86 22.81 -34.75
N SER A 385 13.15 23.06 -34.88
CA SER A 385 14.13 22.61 -33.87
C SER A 385 14.01 23.38 -32.54
N ASP A 386 14.58 22.83 -31.48
CA ASP A 386 14.64 23.49 -30.17
C ASP A 386 15.31 24.86 -30.25
N ASP A 387 16.43 24.98 -30.99
CA ASP A 387 17.14 26.25 -31.16
C ASP A 387 16.29 27.28 -31.92
N GLN A 388 15.57 26.86 -32.95
CA GLN A 388 14.68 27.75 -33.72
C GLN A 388 13.50 28.22 -32.86
N ALA A 389 12.89 27.34 -32.08
CA ALA A 389 11.79 27.67 -31.17
C ALA A 389 12.27 28.67 -30.11
N ARG A 390 13.42 28.42 -29.49
CA ARG A 390 14.06 29.31 -28.53
C ARG A 390 14.36 30.69 -29.12
N GLN A 391 15.06 30.74 -30.25
CA GLN A 391 15.38 32.01 -30.93
C GLN A 391 14.14 32.83 -31.29
N ARG A 392 13.09 32.15 -31.77
CA ARG A 392 11.82 32.81 -32.05
C ARG A 392 11.19 33.42 -30.82
N LEU A 393 11.23 32.74 -29.69
CA LEU A 393 10.72 33.25 -28.42
C LEU A 393 11.61 34.38 -27.86
N ASP A 394 12.94 34.30 -28.04
CA ASP A 394 13.85 35.38 -27.67
C ASP A 394 13.53 36.68 -28.45
N LEU A 395 13.25 36.58 -29.76
CA LEU A 395 12.82 37.70 -30.58
C LEU A 395 11.47 38.28 -30.10
N LEU A 396 10.50 37.41 -29.80
CA LEU A 396 9.21 37.85 -29.28
C LEU A 396 9.36 38.53 -27.93
N ARG A 397 10.22 37.99 -27.06
CA ARG A 397 10.56 38.60 -25.78
C ARG A 397 11.18 40.00 -25.93
N GLN A 398 12.13 40.17 -26.85
CA GLN A 398 12.73 41.47 -27.14
C GLN A 398 11.68 42.49 -27.62
N ARG A 399 10.77 42.09 -28.51
CA ARG A 399 9.67 42.93 -28.96
C ARG A 399 8.75 43.37 -27.81
N ILE A 400 8.52 42.50 -26.83
CA ILE A 400 7.70 42.83 -25.64
C ILE A 400 8.46 43.74 -24.68
N VAL A 401 9.69 43.35 -24.32
CA VAL A 401 10.44 44.02 -23.25
C VAL A 401 11.07 45.34 -23.72
N ASP A 402 11.69 45.33 -24.90
CA ASP A 402 12.43 46.45 -25.44
C ASP A 402 11.56 47.30 -26.40
N GLY A 403 10.67 46.62 -27.16
CA GLY A 403 9.80 47.28 -28.12
C GLY A 403 8.44 47.73 -27.57
N GLY A 404 8.06 47.30 -26.37
CA GLY A 404 6.79 47.69 -25.76
C GLY A 404 5.55 47.09 -26.40
N GLU A 405 5.71 46.03 -27.26
CA GLU A 405 4.57 45.41 -27.91
C GLU A 405 3.72 44.62 -26.91
N ASP A 406 2.40 44.57 -27.19
CA ASP A 406 1.46 43.87 -26.31
C ASP A 406 1.67 42.35 -26.34
N PHE A 407 1.94 41.79 -25.20
CA PHE A 407 2.15 40.34 -25.04
C PHE A 407 0.99 39.51 -25.58
N GLY A 408 -0.26 39.91 -25.26
CA GLY A 408 -1.46 39.21 -25.68
C GLY A 408 -1.65 39.24 -27.20
N ALA A 409 -1.31 40.34 -27.85
CA ALA A 409 -1.35 40.45 -29.32
C ALA A 409 -0.34 39.48 -29.95
N LEU A 410 0.88 39.42 -29.43
CA LEU A 410 1.91 38.50 -29.91
C LEU A 410 1.57 37.03 -29.59
N ALA A 411 0.94 36.74 -28.46
CA ALA A 411 0.43 35.42 -28.11
C ALA A 411 -0.62 34.94 -29.11
N ARG A 412 -1.60 35.79 -29.44
CA ARG A 412 -2.63 35.46 -30.47
C ARG A 412 -2.04 35.15 -31.84
N GLN A 413 -0.95 35.79 -32.19
CA GLN A 413 -0.32 35.61 -33.52
C GLN A 413 0.67 34.45 -33.58
N ASN A 414 1.33 34.13 -32.49
CA ASN A 414 2.51 33.27 -32.49
C ASN A 414 2.39 32.03 -31.59
N SER A 415 1.52 32.03 -30.56
CA SER A 415 1.41 30.92 -29.63
C SER A 415 0.67 29.75 -30.26
N GLN A 416 1.16 28.53 -30.00
CA GLN A 416 0.56 27.27 -30.40
C GLN A 416 -0.20 26.59 -29.25
N ASP A 417 -0.47 27.34 -28.20
CA ASP A 417 -1.29 26.89 -27.08
C ASP A 417 -2.78 27.17 -27.31
N ALA A 418 -3.65 26.40 -26.65
CA ALA A 418 -5.09 26.59 -26.71
C ALA A 418 -5.55 27.96 -26.18
N THR A 419 -4.77 28.58 -25.30
CA THR A 419 -5.02 29.92 -24.73
C THR A 419 -4.59 31.05 -25.67
N ALA A 420 -3.98 30.76 -26.82
CA ALA A 420 -3.54 31.79 -27.77
C ALA A 420 -4.63 32.81 -28.15
N PRO A 421 -5.90 32.41 -28.45
CA PRO A 421 -6.97 33.37 -28.76
C PRO A 421 -7.28 34.35 -27.62
N GLN A 422 -7.06 33.93 -26.39
CA GLN A 422 -7.21 34.77 -25.18
C GLN A 422 -5.93 35.54 -24.82
N GLY A 423 -4.95 35.62 -25.74
CA GLY A 423 -3.68 36.30 -25.51
C GLY A 423 -2.71 35.52 -24.63
N GLY A 424 -2.86 34.18 -24.59
CA GLY A 424 -2.04 33.28 -23.78
C GLY A 424 -2.38 33.27 -22.30
N ASP A 425 -3.52 33.84 -21.90
CA ASP A 425 -3.95 33.95 -20.50
C ASP A 425 -4.30 32.57 -19.92
N LEU A 426 -3.63 32.20 -18.81
CA LEU A 426 -3.84 30.95 -18.07
C LEU A 426 -4.77 31.14 -16.86
N GLY A 427 -5.19 32.40 -16.57
CA GLY A 427 -5.95 32.72 -15.39
C GLY A 427 -5.14 32.62 -14.10
N TRP A 428 -5.83 32.45 -12.98
CA TRP A 428 -5.23 32.27 -11.66
C TRP A 428 -4.80 30.83 -11.45
N LEU A 429 -3.51 30.63 -11.25
CA LEU A 429 -2.87 29.33 -11.06
C LEU A 429 -2.55 29.12 -9.58
N ASN A 430 -2.90 27.93 -9.06
CA ASN A 430 -2.45 27.47 -7.75
C ASN A 430 -1.06 26.83 -7.84
N PRO A 431 -0.30 26.77 -6.73
CA PRO A 431 0.92 25.97 -6.67
C PRO A 431 0.66 24.50 -7.06
N GLY A 432 1.50 23.95 -7.94
CA GLY A 432 1.39 22.58 -8.43
C GLY A 432 0.45 22.35 -9.62
N GLU A 433 -0.23 23.37 -10.15
CA GLU A 433 -1.11 23.24 -11.33
C GLU A 433 -0.33 23.26 -12.66
N THR A 434 0.93 23.64 -12.64
CA THR A 434 1.78 23.67 -13.83
C THR A 434 2.94 22.67 -13.74
N VAL A 435 3.58 22.38 -14.87
CA VAL A 435 4.76 21.51 -14.86
C VAL A 435 5.92 22.18 -14.09
N PRO A 436 6.77 21.41 -13.39
CA PRO A 436 7.77 21.94 -12.47
C PRO A 436 8.69 23.01 -13.08
N GLU A 437 9.12 22.82 -14.34
CA GLU A 437 10.02 23.74 -15.03
C GLU A 437 9.35 25.08 -15.29
N PHE A 438 8.08 25.08 -15.65
CA PHE A 438 7.26 26.27 -15.86
C PHE A 438 7.01 26.98 -14.53
N GLU A 439 6.61 26.22 -13.50
CA GLU A 439 6.29 26.75 -12.17
C GLU A 439 7.50 27.41 -11.51
N GLN A 440 8.67 26.78 -11.58
CA GLN A 440 9.91 27.30 -11.02
C GLN A 440 10.23 28.67 -11.61
N VAL A 441 10.13 28.83 -12.92
CA VAL A 441 10.40 30.10 -13.59
C VAL A 441 9.30 31.11 -13.27
N MET A 442 8.02 30.72 -13.35
CA MET A 442 6.90 31.60 -12.99
C MET A 442 7.05 32.17 -11.57
N ASN A 443 7.45 31.32 -10.61
CA ASN A 443 7.63 31.72 -9.23
C ASN A 443 8.79 32.69 -9.01
N SER A 444 9.82 32.66 -9.87
CA SER A 444 10.97 33.58 -9.82
C SER A 444 10.69 34.99 -10.38
N LEU A 445 9.63 35.14 -11.20
CA LEU A 445 9.30 36.42 -11.86
C LEU A 445 8.59 37.40 -10.90
N GLN A 446 8.80 38.67 -11.09
CA GLN A 446 7.97 39.71 -10.48
C GLN A 446 6.73 40.01 -11.32
N PRO A 447 5.63 40.55 -10.74
CA PRO A 447 4.49 41.03 -11.51
C PRO A 447 4.91 41.98 -12.62
N GLY A 448 4.39 41.76 -13.84
CA GLY A 448 4.77 42.49 -15.07
C GLY A 448 5.98 41.93 -15.80
N GLN A 449 6.81 41.13 -15.17
CA GLN A 449 8.06 40.60 -15.75
C GLN A 449 7.80 39.46 -16.72
N VAL A 450 8.61 39.42 -17.83
CA VAL A 450 8.60 38.35 -18.84
C VAL A 450 9.84 37.50 -18.68
N SER A 451 9.67 36.15 -18.68
CA SER A 451 10.78 35.20 -18.58
C SER A 451 11.68 35.20 -19.81
N THR A 452 12.88 34.64 -19.68
CA THR A 452 13.60 34.04 -20.79
C THR A 452 12.85 32.79 -21.30
N PRO A 453 13.14 32.30 -22.53
CA PRO A 453 12.56 31.03 -23.00
C PRO A 453 12.83 29.85 -22.07
N VAL A 454 11.79 29.10 -21.74
CA VAL A 454 11.80 27.95 -20.83
C VAL A 454 11.38 26.72 -21.58
N GLN A 455 12.14 25.65 -21.47
CA GLN A 455 11.81 24.36 -22.08
C GLN A 455 10.96 23.52 -21.14
N THR A 456 9.90 22.93 -21.67
CA THR A 456 9.08 21.92 -20.98
C THR A 456 8.81 20.75 -21.92
N ARG A 457 8.17 19.70 -21.43
CA ARG A 457 7.71 18.57 -22.27
C ARG A 457 6.73 18.95 -23.39
N PHE A 458 6.15 20.16 -23.34
CA PHE A 458 5.18 20.63 -24.34
C PHE A 458 5.83 21.50 -25.43
N GLY A 459 7.09 21.92 -25.24
CA GLY A 459 7.83 22.81 -26.11
C GLY A 459 8.50 23.94 -25.33
N TRP A 460 8.76 25.05 -26.01
CA TRP A 460 9.38 26.25 -25.44
C TRP A 460 8.34 27.31 -25.11
N HIS A 461 8.51 27.97 -23.97
CA HIS A 461 7.60 28.98 -23.46
C HIS A 461 8.32 30.28 -23.10
N ILE A 462 7.67 31.43 -23.28
CA ILE A 462 7.91 32.62 -22.49
C ILE A 462 6.68 32.89 -21.62
N ILE A 463 6.92 33.29 -20.38
CA ILE A 463 5.92 33.43 -19.33
C ILE A 463 5.92 34.88 -18.87
N GLN A 464 4.74 35.45 -18.69
CA GLN A 464 4.59 36.71 -18.00
C GLN A 464 3.68 36.57 -16.79
N VAL A 465 4.14 37.01 -15.63
CA VAL A 465 3.31 37.12 -14.44
C VAL A 465 2.57 38.46 -14.49
N LEU A 466 1.25 38.42 -14.38
CA LEU A 466 0.42 39.64 -14.34
C LEU A 466 0.30 40.16 -12.92
N GLU A 467 -0.14 39.30 -12.01
CA GLU A 467 -0.32 39.64 -10.61
C GLU A 467 -0.26 38.43 -9.70
N ARG A 468 -0.16 38.65 -8.38
CA ARG A 468 -0.23 37.59 -7.36
C ARG A 468 -1.21 38.02 -6.28
N ARG A 469 -1.92 37.02 -5.74
CA ARG A 469 -2.80 37.20 -4.59
C ARG A 469 -2.68 36.06 -3.60
N GLN A 470 -2.98 36.38 -2.34
CA GLN A 470 -3.21 35.34 -1.35
C GLN A 470 -4.68 34.94 -1.40
N LYS A 471 -4.93 33.61 -1.50
CA LYS A 471 -6.27 33.04 -1.43
C LYS A 471 -6.31 32.04 -0.30
N ASP A 472 -7.34 32.13 0.54
CA ASP A 472 -7.64 31.06 1.50
C ASP A 472 -8.30 29.92 0.75
N VAL A 473 -7.68 28.75 0.80
CA VAL A 473 -8.15 27.50 0.17
C VAL A 473 -8.50 26.45 1.22
N LYS A 474 -8.75 26.88 2.46
CA LYS A 474 -9.07 25.96 3.55
C LYS A 474 -10.22 25.03 3.19
N ASP A 475 -11.33 25.59 2.72
CA ASP A 475 -12.51 24.80 2.39
C ASP A 475 -12.26 23.79 1.27
N GLU A 476 -11.50 24.18 0.23
CA GLU A 476 -11.14 23.29 -0.86
C GLU A 476 -10.24 22.13 -0.38
N VAL A 477 -9.27 22.45 0.50
CA VAL A 477 -8.39 21.44 1.10
C VAL A 477 -9.18 20.50 2.01
N GLU A 478 -10.05 21.01 2.87
CA GLU A 478 -10.91 20.21 3.74
C GLU A 478 -11.82 19.28 2.93
N ARG A 479 -12.45 19.79 1.87
CA ARG A 479 -13.30 18.98 0.98
C ARG A 479 -12.52 17.89 0.26
N MET A 480 -11.32 18.21 -0.24
CA MET A 480 -10.46 17.24 -0.90
C MET A 480 -10.02 16.13 0.07
N GLN A 481 -9.62 16.49 1.28
CA GLN A 481 -9.24 15.54 2.32
C GLN A 481 -10.43 14.68 2.76
N ALA A 482 -11.61 15.28 2.96
CA ALA A 482 -12.83 14.56 3.30
C ALA A 482 -13.21 13.55 2.20
N ARG A 483 -13.15 13.96 0.92
CA ARG A 483 -13.43 13.08 -0.21
C ARG A 483 -12.45 11.90 -0.25
N ARG A 484 -11.16 12.17 0.00
CA ARG A 484 -10.14 11.12 0.07
C ARG A 484 -10.42 10.10 1.17
N VAL A 485 -10.76 10.57 2.38
CA VAL A 485 -11.09 9.68 3.51
C VAL A 485 -12.31 8.83 3.21
N LEU A 486 -13.37 9.45 2.68
CA LEU A 486 -14.59 8.73 2.31
C LEU A 486 -14.32 7.68 1.22
N PHE A 487 -13.47 8.03 0.25
CA PHE A 487 -13.05 7.10 -0.80
C PHE A 487 -12.26 5.92 -0.20
N GLU A 488 -11.25 6.19 0.63
CA GLU A 488 -10.44 5.15 1.27
C GLU A 488 -11.29 4.18 2.11
N ARG A 489 -12.29 4.69 2.84
CA ARG A 489 -13.23 3.86 3.62
C ARG A 489 -14.06 2.90 2.77
N ARG A 490 -14.49 3.35 1.59
CA ARG A 490 -15.32 2.53 0.69
C ARG A 490 -14.49 1.62 -0.19
N ALA A 491 -13.28 2.04 -0.52
CA ALA A 491 -12.41 1.34 -1.44
C ALA A 491 -12.11 -0.09 -1.00
N ASP A 492 -11.88 -0.31 0.29
CA ASP A 492 -11.57 -1.63 0.83
C ASP A 492 -12.76 -2.58 0.70
N LEU A 493 -13.94 -2.13 1.13
CA LEU A 493 -15.17 -2.93 1.03
C LEU A 493 -15.57 -3.19 -0.42
N ALA A 494 -15.48 -2.17 -1.27
CA ALA A 494 -15.78 -2.32 -2.70
C ALA A 494 -14.83 -3.30 -3.40
N PHE A 495 -13.57 -3.35 -2.98
CA PHE A 495 -12.62 -4.32 -3.52
C PHE A 495 -12.86 -5.73 -3.01
N GLU A 496 -13.22 -5.90 -1.74
CA GLU A 496 -13.62 -7.20 -1.19
C GLU A 496 -14.86 -7.75 -1.93
N ASP A 497 -15.89 -6.92 -2.11
CA ASP A 497 -17.10 -7.27 -2.88
C ASP A 497 -16.74 -7.64 -4.33
N TYR A 498 -15.85 -6.87 -4.96
CA TYR A 498 -15.36 -7.17 -6.30
C TYR A 498 -14.65 -8.52 -6.40
N LEU A 499 -13.78 -8.84 -5.45
CA LEU A 499 -13.09 -10.14 -5.41
C LEU A 499 -14.05 -11.29 -5.18
N GLU A 500 -15.10 -11.08 -4.38
CA GLU A 500 -16.14 -12.08 -4.15
C GLU A 500 -16.93 -12.36 -5.43
N GLN A 501 -17.38 -11.30 -6.13
CA GLN A 501 -18.03 -11.44 -7.45
C GLN A 501 -17.13 -12.15 -8.47
N LEU A 502 -15.84 -11.83 -8.47
CA LEU A 502 -14.87 -12.48 -9.35
C LEU A 502 -14.75 -13.98 -9.06
N ARG A 503 -14.78 -14.35 -7.79
CA ARG A 503 -14.76 -15.76 -7.36
C ARG A 503 -16.04 -16.49 -7.74
N ASP A 504 -17.20 -15.88 -7.55
CA ASP A 504 -18.51 -16.49 -7.82
C ASP A 504 -18.76 -16.71 -9.33
N GLN A 505 -18.16 -15.85 -10.17
CA GLN A 505 -18.20 -15.97 -11.63
C GLN A 505 -17.19 -17.00 -12.18
N ALA A 506 -16.21 -17.39 -11.37
CA ALA A 506 -15.12 -18.26 -11.80
C ALA A 506 -15.50 -19.75 -11.72
N TYR A 507 -15.01 -20.52 -12.68
CA TYR A 507 -15.03 -21.97 -12.57
C TYR A 507 -13.89 -22.44 -11.65
N ILE A 508 -14.23 -22.99 -10.48
CA ILE A 508 -13.26 -23.49 -9.50
C ILE A 508 -13.56 -24.97 -9.21
N ASP A 509 -12.61 -25.85 -9.58
CA ASP A 509 -12.63 -27.28 -9.23
C ASP A 509 -11.59 -27.57 -8.13
N ASN A 510 -12.00 -27.49 -6.87
CA ASN A 510 -11.16 -27.78 -5.71
C ASN A 510 -11.09 -29.28 -5.45
N ARG A 511 -10.04 -29.96 -5.93
CA ARG A 511 -9.88 -31.39 -5.83
C ARG A 511 -9.44 -31.86 -4.44
N LEU A 512 -8.66 -31.07 -3.73
CA LEU A 512 -8.25 -31.38 -2.36
C LEU A 512 -9.46 -31.44 -1.41
N GLU A 513 -10.39 -30.51 -1.55
CA GLU A 513 -11.60 -30.47 -0.72
C GLU A 513 -12.54 -31.64 -1.03
N LYS A 514 -12.71 -31.95 -2.33
CA LYS A 514 -13.49 -33.12 -2.76
C LYS A 514 -12.88 -34.45 -2.26
N GLN A 515 -11.55 -34.54 -2.20
CA GLN A 515 -10.87 -35.72 -1.66
C GLN A 515 -11.06 -35.83 -0.15
N ALA A 516 -10.88 -34.74 0.60
CA ALA A 516 -11.11 -34.73 2.04
C ALA A 516 -12.56 -35.07 2.43
N GLN A 517 -13.56 -34.64 1.63
CA GLN A 517 -14.96 -34.99 1.81
C GLN A 517 -15.23 -36.48 1.55
N ARG A 518 -14.58 -37.10 0.56
CA ARG A 518 -14.67 -38.55 0.29
C ARG A 518 -14.07 -39.35 1.42
N ASP A 519 -12.91 -38.96 1.93
CA ASP A 519 -12.22 -39.64 3.02
C ASP A 519 -13.04 -39.59 4.32
N SER A 520 -13.68 -38.43 4.61
CA SER A 520 -14.56 -38.25 5.77
C SER A 520 -15.89 -39.02 5.67
N SER A 521 -16.38 -39.30 4.45
CA SER A 521 -17.61 -40.07 4.24
C SER A 521 -17.40 -41.59 4.23
N GLN A 522 -16.14 -42.04 4.25
CA GLN A 522 -15.76 -43.47 4.32
C GLN A 522 -15.34 -43.90 5.73
N GLN A 523 -15.27 -43.00 6.70
CA GLN A 523 -15.09 -43.25 8.13
C GLN A 523 -16.42 -43.24 8.85
#